data_2e2b792faa6e13644ec54a6488434f36
#
_entry.id   2e2b792faa6e13644ec54a6488434f36
#
_cell.length_a   1.000
_cell.length_b   1.000
_cell.length_c   1.000
_cell.angle_alpha   90.00
_cell.angle_beta   90.00
_cell.angle_gamma   90.00
#
_symmetry.space_group_name_H-M   'P 1'
#
loop_
_entity.id
_entity.type
_entity.pdbx_description
1 polymer ?
#
loop_
_entity_poly.entity_id
_entity_poly.type
_entity_poly.pdbx_seq_one_letter_code
_entity_poly.pdbx_strand_id
1 'polypeptide(L)'
;MPAPKYQPATWAEARAVHGPKPGTQALLDTILWHMRLRGLDVWSGGIYNRRTIRGSVLPSLHSCGRALDVMVPKTAAGKAAGDQVFLRAINAAEACGICEIIWNRQRWTVDKGIRPYKGTNPHLDHVHIGQTIDAASRGAGAERDNLVRWYAHFLFGV
;
A
#
# COMPACT_ATOMS: atom_id res chain seq x y z
N MET A 1 8.08 -18.96 1.22
CA MET A 1 7.16 -18.52 0.13
C MET A 1 7.98 -17.80 -0.93
N PRO A 2 7.65 -17.88 -2.22
CA PRO A 2 8.35 -17.09 -3.22
C PRO A 2 8.18 -15.59 -2.90
N ALA A 3 9.23 -14.80 -3.17
CA ALA A 3 9.21 -13.35 -2.98
C ALA A 3 8.01 -12.73 -3.73
N PRO A 4 7.35 -11.70 -3.17
CA PRO A 4 6.25 -11.04 -3.84
C PRO A 4 6.73 -10.46 -5.18
N LYS A 5 5.90 -10.56 -6.23
CA LYS A 5 6.16 -9.93 -7.54
C LYS A 5 5.09 -8.88 -7.77
N TYR A 6 5.44 -7.84 -8.52
CA TYR A 6 4.42 -6.88 -8.96
C TYR A 6 3.36 -7.58 -9.82
N GLN A 7 2.10 -7.39 -9.45
CA GLN A 7 0.94 -7.99 -10.10
C GLN A 7 -0.01 -6.87 -10.54
N PRO A 8 -0.03 -6.49 -11.82
CA PRO A 8 -0.95 -5.48 -12.32
C PRO A 8 -2.40 -5.94 -12.13
N ALA A 9 -3.31 -4.97 -11.96
CA ALA A 9 -4.73 -5.25 -11.96
C ALA A 9 -5.21 -5.69 -13.34
N THR A 10 -6.19 -6.58 -13.36
CA THR A 10 -6.87 -7.01 -14.59
C THR A 10 -8.37 -6.66 -14.53
N TRP A 11 -9.01 -6.49 -15.69
CA TRP A 11 -10.46 -6.27 -15.73
C TRP A 11 -11.24 -7.48 -15.26
N ALA A 12 -10.71 -8.70 -15.42
CA ALA A 12 -11.32 -9.91 -14.89
C ALA A 12 -11.36 -9.87 -13.35
N GLU A 13 -10.23 -9.53 -12.71
CA GLU A 13 -10.14 -9.36 -11.26
C GLU A 13 -11.07 -8.22 -10.77
N ALA A 14 -11.00 -7.05 -11.42
CA ALA A 14 -11.81 -5.88 -11.03
C ALA A 14 -13.32 -6.11 -11.14
N ARG A 15 -13.78 -6.94 -12.09
CA ARG A 15 -15.19 -7.30 -12.21
C ARG A 15 -15.66 -8.27 -11.13
N ALA A 16 -14.77 -9.12 -10.62
CA ALA A 16 -15.09 -10.12 -9.60
C ALA A 16 -15.06 -9.56 -8.17
N VAL A 17 -14.56 -8.33 -7.97
CA VAL A 17 -14.37 -7.72 -6.65
C VAL A 17 -15.36 -6.59 -6.45
N HIS A 18 -16.00 -6.55 -5.27
CA HIS A 18 -17.06 -5.58 -4.93
C HIS A 18 -16.77 -4.83 -3.62
N GLY A 19 -15.51 -4.83 -3.14
CA GLY A 19 -15.11 -4.16 -1.90
C GLY A 19 -13.63 -4.35 -1.57
N PRO A 20 -13.21 -3.83 -0.41
CA PRO A 20 -11.87 -4.05 0.11
C PRO A 20 -11.58 -5.53 0.32
N LYS A 21 -10.37 -5.95 0.02
CA LYS A 21 -9.87 -7.28 0.40
C LYS A 21 -9.49 -7.29 1.88
N PRO A 22 -9.74 -8.38 2.62
CA PRO A 22 -9.53 -8.42 4.07
C PRO A 22 -8.08 -8.20 4.48
N GLY A 23 -7.11 -8.75 3.76
CA GLY A 23 -5.69 -8.53 4.05
C GLY A 23 -5.24 -7.09 3.78
N THR A 24 -5.86 -6.41 2.81
CA THR A 24 -5.57 -5.01 2.52
C THR A 24 -6.16 -4.09 3.59
N GLN A 25 -7.36 -4.38 4.09
CA GLN A 25 -7.94 -3.65 5.22
C GLN A 25 -7.07 -3.81 6.47
N ALA A 26 -6.67 -5.05 6.78
CA ALA A 26 -5.82 -5.33 7.92
C ALA A 26 -4.46 -4.61 7.84
N LEU A 27 -3.86 -4.53 6.65
CA LEU A 27 -2.61 -3.79 6.45
C LEU A 27 -2.80 -2.28 6.67
N LEU A 28 -3.88 -1.70 6.13
CA LEU A 28 -4.20 -0.28 6.33
C LEU A 28 -4.36 0.04 7.82
N ASP A 29 -5.17 -0.74 8.53
CA ASP A 29 -5.43 -0.55 9.96
C ASP A 29 -4.13 -0.63 10.78
N THR A 30 -3.27 -1.61 10.46
CA THR A 30 -1.95 -1.78 11.07
C THR A 30 -1.06 -0.55 10.85
N ILE A 31 -0.96 -0.06 9.61
CA ILE A 31 -0.15 1.11 9.28
C ILE A 31 -0.67 2.34 10.04
N LEU A 32 -1.97 2.63 9.97
CA LEU A 32 -2.57 3.80 10.61
C LEU A 32 -2.37 3.77 12.12
N TRP A 33 -2.60 2.62 12.76
CA TRP A 33 -2.40 2.45 14.20
C TRP A 33 -0.94 2.72 14.59
N HIS A 34 0.01 2.07 13.89
CA HIS A 34 1.42 2.22 14.17
C HIS A 34 1.94 3.64 13.98
N MET A 35 1.54 4.31 12.88
CA MET A 35 2.00 5.66 12.58
C MET A 35 1.42 6.68 13.57
N ARG A 36 0.17 6.51 13.99
CA ARG A 36 -0.48 7.35 15.01
C ARG A 36 0.14 7.19 16.40
N LEU A 37 0.52 5.98 16.79
CA LEU A 37 1.29 5.76 18.03
C LEU A 37 2.61 6.53 18.08
N ARG A 38 3.17 6.83 16.91
CA ARG A 38 4.39 7.64 16.77
C ARG A 38 4.10 9.14 16.69
N GLY A 39 2.87 9.55 16.87
CA GLY A 39 2.46 10.96 16.81
C GLY A 39 2.39 11.52 15.39
N LEU A 40 2.34 10.66 14.35
CA LEU A 40 2.24 11.11 12.98
C LEU A 40 0.77 11.30 12.58
N ASP A 41 0.48 12.42 11.91
CA ASP A 41 -0.85 12.75 11.41
C ASP A 41 -1.08 12.03 10.08
N VAL A 42 -1.77 10.89 10.15
CA VAL A 42 -2.12 10.05 8.99
C VAL A 42 -3.55 9.55 9.09
N TRP A 43 -4.21 9.38 7.94
CA TRP A 43 -5.58 8.83 7.87
C TRP A 43 -5.79 8.00 6.60
N SER A 44 -6.92 7.30 6.55
CA SER A 44 -7.28 6.48 5.41
C SER A 44 -7.76 7.32 4.23
N GLY A 45 -7.19 7.11 3.05
CA GLY A 45 -7.72 7.56 1.75
C GLY A 45 -8.63 6.53 1.09
N GLY A 46 -8.76 5.35 1.69
CA GLY A 46 -9.60 4.25 1.20
C GLY A 46 -8.82 3.12 0.54
N ILE A 47 -9.53 2.04 0.26
CA ILE A 47 -9.01 0.83 -0.36
C ILE A 47 -9.69 0.57 -1.71
N TYR A 48 -11.00 0.47 -1.71
CA TYR A 48 -11.78 0.09 -2.88
C TYR A 48 -12.36 1.31 -3.60
N ASN A 49 -12.02 1.42 -4.89
CA ASN A 49 -12.60 2.41 -5.78
C ASN A 49 -12.58 1.87 -7.21
N ARG A 50 -13.76 1.68 -7.80
CA ARG A 50 -13.93 1.13 -9.15
C ARG A 50 -13.57 2.17 -10.20
N ARG A 51 -12.29 2.24 -10.57
CA ARG A 51 -11.75 3.20 -11.51
C ARG A 51 -10.57 2.65 -12.32
N THR A 52 -10.26 3.31 -13.42
CA THR A 52 -8.99 3.12 -14.14
C THR A 52 -7.84 3.85 -13.46
N ILE A 53 -6.61 3.50 -13.81
CA ILE A 53 -5.44 4.34 -13.55
C ILE A 53 -5.62 5.65 -14.34
N ARG A 54 -5.35 6.80 -13.71
CA ARG A 54 -5.48 8.10 -14.41
C ARG A 54 -4.60 8.14 -15.67
N GLY A 55 -5.21 8.51 -16.78
CA GLY A 55 -4.53 8.56 -18.08
C GLY A 55 -4.33 7.20 -18.74
N SER A 56 -5.03 6.15 -18.28
CA SER A 56 -4.93 4.80 -18.81
C SER A 56 -6.31 4.14 -18.94
N VAL A 57 -6.40 3.11 -19.77
CA VAL A 57 -7.57 2.23 -19.89
C VAL A 57 -7.49 1.01 -18.97
N LEU A 58 -6.35 0.85 -18.28
CA LEU A 58 -6.13 -0.27 -17.36
C LEU A 58 -6.80 -0.04 -16.00
N PRO A 59 -7.32 -1.09 -15.35
CA PRO A 59 -7.90 -0.96 -14.02
C PRO A 59 -6.83 -0.60 -12.98
N SER A 60 -7.22 0.18 -11.98
CA SER A 60 -6.40 0.44 -10.81
C SER A 60 -6.40 -0.76 -9.87
N LEU A 61 -5.34 -0.94 -9.05
CA LEU A 61 -5.32 -1.93 -7.96
C LEU A 61 -6.44 -1.69 -6.94
N HIS A 62 -6.88 -0.44 -6.78
CA HIS A 62 -8.07 -0.11 -5.99
C HIS A 62 -9.35 -0.78 -6.51
N SER A 63 -9.49 -0.94 -7.83
CA SER A 63 -10.64 -1.65 -8.42
C SER A 63 -10.67 -3.14 -8.06
N CYS A 64 -9.53 -3.67 -7.66
CA CYS A 64 -9.37 -5.06 -7.22
C CYS A 64 -9.38 -5.20 -5.68
N GLY A 65 -9.60 -4.10 -4.94
CA GLY A 65 -9.63 -4.09 -3.47
C GLY A 65 -8.30 -4.41 -2.80
N ARG A 66 -7.18 -4.34 -3.54
CA ARG A 66 -5.85 -4.72 -3.06
C ARG A 66 -4.81 -3.60 -3.10
N ALA A 67 -5.27 -2.37 -3.13
CA ALA A 67 -4.46 -1.18 -2.85
C ALA A 67 -5.10 -0.34 -1.77
N LEU A 68 -4.28 0.39 -1.03
CA LEU A 68 -4.69 1.30 0.03
C LEU A 68 -3.95 2.63 -0.12
N ASP A 69 -4.61 3.71 0.33
CA ASP A 69 -4.02 5.04 0.37
C ASP A 69 -3.90 5.51 1.83
N VAL A 70 -2.67 5.84 2.25
CA VAL A 70 -2.39 6.50 3.53
C VAL A 70 -2.23 7.98 3.26
N MET A 71 -3.21 8.77 3.69
CA MET A 71 -3.22 10.23 3.53
C MET A 71 -2.31 10.91 4.54
N VAL A 72 -1.71 12.02 4.11
CA VAL A 72 -0.88 12.90 4.95
C VAL A 72 -1.22 14.37 4.67
N PRO A 73 -1.00 15.29 5.62
CA PRO A 73 -1.16 16.73 5.39
C PRO A 73 -0.24 17.23 4.26
N LYS A 74 -0.70 18.23 3.51
CA LYS A 74 0.11 18.92 2.48
C LYS A 74 1.06 19.95 3.12
N THR A 75 1.87 19.51 4.08
CA THR A 75 2.83 20.31 4.84
C THR A 75 4.19 19.63 4.85
N ALA A 76 5.22 20.30 5.32
CA ALA A 76 6.55 19.69 5.52
C ALA A 76 6.49 18.50 6.50
N ALA A 77 5.70 18.61 7.57
CA ALA A 77 5.49 17.52 8.52
C ALA A 77 4.75 16.33 7.88
N GLY A 78 3.72 16.61 7.07
CA GLY A 78 3.01 15.57 6.33
C GLY A 78 3.91 14.89 5.30
N LYS A 79 4.79 15.64 4.60
CA LYS A 79 5.78 15.03 3.72
C LYS A 79 6.72 14.11 4.49
N ALA A 80 7.20 14.52 5.65
CA ALA A 80 8.06 13.68 6.50
C ALA A 80 7.34 12.41 6.97
N ALA A 81 6.04 12.52 7.32
CA ALA A 81 5.22 11.36 7.66
C ALA A 81 5.07 10.40 6.47
N GLY A 82 4.81 10.92 5.27
CA GLY A 82 4.74 10.12 4.04
C GLY A 82 6.07 9.44 3.70
N ASP A 83 7.20 10.12 3.88
CA ASP A 83 8.54 9.53 3.70
C ASP A 83 8.74 8.34 4.67
N GLN A 84 8.29 8.46 5.92
CA GLN A 84 8.34 7.36 6.88
C GLN A 84 7.44 6.18 6.49
N VAL A 85 6.20 6.44 6.06
CA VAL A 85 5.30 5.38 5.58
C VAL A 85 5.92 4.66 4.39
N PHE A 86 6.46 5.41 3.41
CA PHE A 86 7.08 4.87 2.20
C PHE A 86 8.25 3.93 2.53
N LEU A 87 9.21 4.39 3.35
CA LEU A 87 10.38 3.59 3.71
C LEU A 87 10.01 2.35 4.53
N ARG A 88 9.06 2.48 5.47
CA ARG A 88 8.60 1.34 6.27
C ARG A 88 7.85 0.32 5.44
N ALA A 89 7.04 0.77 4.49
CA ALA A 89 6.33 -0.11 3.57
C ALA A 89 7.31 -0.90 2.68
N ILE A 90 8.40 -0.29 2.23
CA ILE A 90 9.46 -1.00 1.49
C ILE A 90 10.09 -2.08 2.38
N ASN A 91 10.47 -1.74 3.61
CA ASN A 91 11.11 -2.69 4.53
C ASN A 91 10.19 -3.87 4.90
N ALA A 92 8.89 -3.63 5.02
CA ALA A 92 7.89 -4.67 5.32
C ALA A 92 7.33 -5.38 4.08
N ALA A 93 7.80 -5.04 2.88
CA ALA A 93 7.15 -5.43 1.63
C ALA A 93 7.06 -6.96 1.45
N GLU A 94 8.14 -7.68 1.69
CA GLU A 94 8.15 -9.13 1.57
C GLU A 94 7.19 -9.78 2.57
N ALA A 95 7.27 -9.39 3.84
CA ALA A 95 6.45 -9.96 4.90
C ALA A 95 4.95 -9.66 4.74
N CYS A 96 4.59 -8.45 4.31
CA CYS A 96 3.21 -8.00 4.14
C CYS A 96 2.66 -8.23 2.71
N GLY A 97 3.46 -8.78 1.81
CA GLY A 97 3.09 -9.00 0.42
C GLY A 97 2.82 -7.71 -0.36
N ILE A 98 3.54 -6.64 -0.01
CA ILE A 98 3.46 -5.37 -0.74
C ILE A 98 4.27 -5.53 -2.03
N CYS A 99 3.68 -5.17 -3.17
CA CYS A 99 4.30 -5.31 -4.48
C CYS A 99 4.50 -3.99 -5.22
N GLU A 100 3.82 -2.93 -4.79
CA GLU A 100 3.94 -1.57 -5.33
C GLU A 100 3.75 -0.52 -4.24
N ILE A 101 4.54 0.55 -4.29
CA ILE A 101 4.34 1.74 -3.47
C ILE A 101 4.59 2.97 -4.35
N ILE A 102 3.71 3.99 -4.27
CA ILE A 102 3.89 5.25 -4.97
C ILE A 102 3.78 6.40 -3.97
N TRP A 103 4.80 7.26 -3.94
CA TRP A 103 4.87 8.42 -3.08
C TRP A 103 5.76 9.51 -3.67
N ASN A 104 5.34 10.75 -3.59
CA ASN A 104 6.14 11.94 -3.88
C ASN A 104 6.94 11.81 -5.20
N ARG A 105 6.26 11.50 -6.31
CA ARG A 105 6.84 11.30 -7.66
C ARG A 105 7.78 10.11 -7.78
N GLN A 106 7.79 9.21 -6.80
CA GLN A 106 8.55 7.97 -6.82
C GLN A 106 7.62 6.77 -6.85
N ARG A 107 8.04 5.73 -7.53
CA ARG A 107 7.40 4.42 -7.52
C ARG A 107 8.43 3.38 -7.13
N TRP A 108 8.10 2.58 -6.15
CA TRP A 108 8.83 1.36 -5.83
C TRP A 108 8.01 0.15 -6.26
N THR A 109 8.67 -0.84 -6.85
CA THR A 109 8.11 -2.18 -7.02
C THR A 109 9.16 -3.20 -6.62
N VAL A 110 8.69 -4.34 -6.15
CA VAL A 110 9.55 -5.40 -5.61
C VAL A 110 10.59 -5.93 -6.61
N ASP A 111 10.27 -5.87 -7.90
CA ASP A 111 11.15 -6.35 -8.98
C ASP A 111 12.12 -5.28 -9.53
N LYS A 112 11.85 -3.98 -9.29
CA LYS A 112 12.62 -2.88 -9.92
C LYS A 112 13.13 -1.83 -8.95
N GLY A 113 12.81 -1.94 -7.65
CA GLY A 113 13.21 -0.93 -6.66
C GLY A 113 12.58 0.45 -6.89
N ILE A 114 13.20 1.48 -6.33
CA ILE A 114 12.73 2.87 -6.43
C ILE A 114 13.13 3.46 -7.78
N ARG A 115 12.18 4.14 -8.43
CA ARG A 115 12.38 4.86 -9.70
C ARG A 115 11.43 6.04 -9.81
N PRO A 116 11.68 7.02 -10.71
CA PRO A 116 10.74 8.11 -10.96
C PRO A 116 9.35 7.59 -11.38
N TYR A 117 8.30 8.16 -10.79
CA TYR A 117 6.92 7.89 -11.18
C TYR A 117 6.49 8.86 -12.27
N LYS A 118 6.06 8.33 -13.41
CA LYS A 118 5.67 9.10 -14.60
C LYS A 118 4.15 9.22 -14.78
N GLY A 119 3.36 8.71 -13.83
CA GLY A 119 1.90 8.79 -13.90
C GLY A 119 1.38 10.21 -13.64
N THR A 120 0.13 10.46 -14.04
CA THR A 120 -0.51 11.79 -13.98
C THR A 120 -0.70 12.29 -12.54
N ASN A 121 -0.95 11.40 -11.57
CA ASN A 121 -1.08 11.79 -10.17
C ASN A 121 0.27 11.66 -9.45
N PRO A 122 0.89 12.76 -9.01
CA PRO A 122 2.22 12.72 -8.41
C PRO A 122 2.29 12.16 -6.98
N HIS A 123 1.15 11.82 -6.36
CA HIS A 123 1.05 11.27 -5.00
C HIS A 123 1.79 12.15 -3.96
N LEU A 124 1.40 13.43 -3.84
CA LEU A 124 2.02 14.40 -2.91
C LEU A 124 1.29 14.49 -1.56
N ASP A 125 0.11 13.91 -1.46
CA ASP A 125 -0.79 13.98 -0.30
C ASP A 125 -1.20 12.60 0.24
N HIS A 126 -0.72 11.54 -0.38
CA HIS A 126 -0.94 10.17 0.08
C HIS A 126 0.14 9.21 -0.41
N VAL A 127 0.39 8.20 0.38
CA VAL A 127 1.20 7.04 0.00
C VAL A 127 0.27 5.95 -0.50
N HIS A 128 0.38 5.60 -1.78
CA HIS A 128 -0.32 4.47 -2.39
C HIS A 128 0.47 3.19 -2.15
N ILE A 129 -0.18 2.14 -1.67
CA ILE A 129 0.42 0.83 -1.39
C ILE A 129 -0.45 -0.25 -2.01
N GLY A 130 0.14 -1.07 -2.90
CA GLY A 130 -0.50 -2.20 -3.54
C GLY A 130 0.04 -3.54 -3.02
N GLN A 131 -0.87 -4.50 -2.80
CA GLN A 131 -0.52 -5.86 -2.38
C GLN A 131 -0.67 -6.87 -3.53
N THR A 132 0.01 -8.01 -3.38
CA THR A 132 -0.24 -9.20 -4.19
C THR A 132 -1.65 -9.74 -3.94
N ILE A 133 -2.18 -10.53 -4.87
CA ILE A 133 -3.50 -11.15 -4.77
C ILE A 133 -3.60 -12.00 -3.50
N ASP A 134 -2.58 -12.82 -3.23
CA ASP A 134 -2.56 -13.72 -2.08
C ASP A 134 -2.57 -12.96 -0.77
N ALA A 135 -1.71 -11.94 -0.62
CA ALA A 135 -1.63 -11.14 0.59
C ALA A 135 -2.93 -10.35 0.86
N ALA A 136 -3.48 -9.74 -0.18
CA ALA A 136 -4.73 -9.00 -0.08
C ALA A 136 -5.92 -9.89 0.32
N SER A 137 -5.93 -11.15 -0.10
CA SER A 137 -7.03 -12.11 0.14
C SER A 137 -6.91 -12.85 1.47
N ARG A 138 -5.91 -12.60 2.30
CA ARG A 138 -5.78 -13.23 3.63
C ARG A 138 -7.02 -12.94 4.48
N GLY A 139 -7.58 -14.01 5.09
CA GLY A 139 -8.82 -13.95 5.86
C GLY A 139 -8.65 -13.53 7.33
N ALA A 140 -9.45 -14.13 8.20
CA ALA A 140 -9.42 -13.86 9.65
C ALA A 140 -8.02 -14.04 10.24
N GLY A 141 -7.55 -13.08 11.03
CA GLY A 141 -6.20 -13.05 11.59
C GLY A 141 -5.18 -12.24 10.79
N ALA A 142 -5.50 -11.80 9.59
CA ALA A 142 -4.59 -11.01 8.75
C ALA A 142 -4.10 -9.73 9.44
N GLU A 143 -4.94 -9.10 10.25
CA GLU A 143 -4.58 -7.92 11.04
C GLU A 143 -3.46 -8.24 12.03
N ARG A 144 -3.62 -9.30 12.83
CA ARG A 144 -2.60 -9.77 13.78
C ARG A 144 -1.32 -10.15 13.04
N ASP A 145 -1.41 -10.87 11.94
CA ASP A 145 -0.26 -11.31 11.16
C ASP A 145 0.49 -10.12 10.55
N ASN A 146 -0.22 -9.14 10.00
CA ASN A 146 0.39 -7.93 9.47
C ASN A 146 1.05 -7.10 10.57
N LEU A 147 0.41 -6.97 11.74
CA LEU A 147 0.96 -6.29 12.90
C LEU A 147 2.29 -6.92 13.34
N VAL A 148 2.31 -8.23 13.53
CA VAL A 148 3.52 -8.96 13.94
C VAL A 148 4.64 -8.79 12.90
N ARG A 149 4.32 -8.93 11.61
CA ARG A 149 5.30 -8.79 10.53
C ARG A 149 5.82 -7.37 10.39
N TRP A 150 4.92 -6.38 10.48
CA TRP A 150 5.29 -4.96 10.44
C TRP A 150 6.23 -4.59 11.60
N TYR A 151 5.95 -5.08 12.81
CA TYR A 151 6.80 -4.84 13.97
C TYR A 151 8.12 -5.59 13.93
N ALA A 152 8.13 -6.83 13.48
CA ALA A 152 9.37 -7.61 13.40
C ALA A 152 10.41 -6.91 12.53
N HIS A 153 10.01 -6.44 11.36
CA HIS A 153 10.89 -5.63 10.50
C HIS A 153 11.29 -4.29 11.12
N PHE A 154 10.46 -3.78 12.02
CA PHE A 154 10.70 -2.49 12.65
C PHE A 154 11.66 -2.55 13.83
N LEU A 155 11.55 -3.59 14.65
CA LEU A 155 12.33 -3.74 15.89
C LEU A 155 13.68 -4.43 15.66
N PHE A 156 13.76 -5.31 14.68
CA PHE A 156 14.90 -6.22 14.52
C PHE A 156 15.68 -6.01 13.22
N GLY A 157 15.21 -5.15 12.30
CA GLY A 157 15.90 -4.89 11.03
C GLY A 157 16.02 -6.12 10.12
N VAL A 158 15.18 -7.14 10.33
CA VAL A 158 15.18 -8.41 9.60
C VAL A 158 13.94 -8.53 8.74
#